data_003c6f5f73e04f8d1e25707d4df04966
#
_entry.id   003c6f5f73e04f8d1e25707d4df04966
#
_cell.length_a   1.000
_cell.length_b   1.000
_cell.length_c   1.000
_cell.angle_alpha   90.00
_cell.angle_beta   90.00
_cell.angle_gamma   90.00
#
_symmetry.space_group_name_H-M   'P 1'
#
loop_
_entity.id
_entity.type
_entity.pdbx_description
1 polymer ?
#
loop_
_entity_poly.entity_id
_entity_poly.type
_entity_poly.pdbx_seq_one_letter_code
_entity_poly.pdbx_strand_id
1 'polypeptide(L)'
;MSGEIINVTDADFEAQVINADGPVLVDYWAPWCGPCKMVAPILEQLVGEYGDKLTIAKINIDDNPETPKKYGVRGIPTLTVFTVSYTHLRAHETACY
;
A
#
# COMPACT_ATOMS: atom_id res chain seq x y z
N MET A 1 12.27 3.38 -13.32
CA MET A 1 11.81 2.62 -13.50
C MET A 1 11.11 2.03 -12.60
N SER A 2 10.21 1.96 -12.36
CA SER A 2 9.47 1.42 -11.47
C SER A 2 9.32 0.05 -11.63
N GLY A 3 8.41 -0.59 -11.31
CA GLY A 3 8.28 -1.98 -11.49
C GLY A 3 8.69 -2.76 -10.28
N GLU A 4 8.77 -2.14 -9.11
CA GLU A 4 9.15 -2.84 -7.95
C GLU A 4 8.15 -2.66 -6.88
N ILE A 5 8.09 -3.58 -5.96
CA ILE A 5 7.27 -3.48 -4.79
C ILE A 5 8.21 -3.10 -3.66
N ILE A 6 7.96 -1.97 -3.01
CA ILE A 6 8.84 -1.52 -1.96
C ILE A 6 8.19 -1.75 -0.61
N ASN A 7 9.00 -1.94 0.42
CA ASN A 7 8.49 -2.09 1.77
C ASN A 7 8.70 -0.77 2.48
N VAL A 8 7.65 -0.24 3.08
CA VAL A 8 7.75 1.05 3.75
C VAL A 8 7.46 0.88 5.23
N THR A 9 7.85 1.88 6.02
CA THR A 9 7.66 1.84 7.46
C THR A 9 6.97 3.11 7.91
N ASP A 10 6.56 3.16 9.17
CA ASP A 10 5.97 4.37 9.73
C ASP A 10 6.92 5.54 9.55
N ALA A 11 8.21 5.31 9.71
CA ALA A 11 9.20 6.37 9.64
C ALA A 11 9.35 6.96 8.25
N ASP A 12 9.23 6.15 7.20
CA ASP A 12 9.47 6.67 5.86
C ASP A 12 8.20 6.73 5.01
N PHE A 13 7.06 6.48 5.60
CA PHE A 13 5.81 6.45 4.82
C PHE A 13 5.57 7.78 4.10
N GLU A 14 5.78 8.87 4.80
CA GLU A 14 5.52 10.14 4.17
C GLU A 14 6.47 10.38 3.02
N ALA A 15 7.72 10.11 3.18
CA ALA A 15 8.70 10.33 2.11
C ALA A 15 8.46 9.41 0.93
N GLN A 16 8.12 8.16 1.18
CA GLN A 16 8.03 7.18 0.12
C GLN A 16 6.66 7.16 -0.56
N VAL A 17 5.64 7.52 0.16
CA VAL A 17 4.27 7.40 -0.36
C VAL A 17 3.64 8.77 -0.58
N ILE A 18 3.56 9.57 0.47
CA ILE A 18 2.85 10.84 0.37
C ILE A 18 3.56 11.81 -0.57
N ASN A 19 4.88 11.82 -0.51
CA ASN A 19 5.64 12.72 -1.35
C ASN A 19 6.14 12.09 -2.64
N ALA A 20 5.58 10.97 -3.03
CA ALA A 20 5.98 10.30 -4.25
C ALA A 20 5.58 11.12 -5.46
N ASP A 21 6.26 10.91 -6.57
CA ASP A 21 5.96 11.64 -7.77
C ASP A 21 4.74 11.16 -8.50
N GLY A 22 4.26 10.04 -8.23
CA GLY A 22 3.10 9.48 -8.93
C GLY A 22 2.25 8.69 -7.99
N PRO A 23 1.28 7.96 -8.48
CA PRO A 23 0.39 7.21 -7.61
C PRO A 23 1.08 6.04 -6.94
N VAL A 24 0.72 5.78 -5.71
CA VAL A 24 1.27 4.67 -4.95
C VAL A 24 0.13 3.86 -4.39
N LEU A 25 0.15 2.55 -4.66
CA LEU A 25 -0.83 1.64 -4.11
C LEU A 25 -0.21 1.05 -2.86
N VAL A 26 -0.84 1.22 -1.73
CA VAL A 26 -0.32 0.74 -0.46
C VAL A 26 -1.08 -0.49 -0.01
N ASP A 27 -0.35 -1.56 0.29
CA ASP A 27 -0.90 -2.82 0.75
C ASP A 27 -0.58 -2.94 2.23
N TYR A 28 -1.60 -2.93 3.08
CA TYR A 28 -1.42 -3.08 4.51
C TYR A 28 -1.57 -4.57 4.81
N TRP A 29 -0.57 -5.17 5.42
CA TRP A 29 -0.56 -6.62 5.60
C TRP A 29 0.10 -7.02 6.91
N ALA A 30 0.03 -8.27 7.26
CA ALA A 30 0.72 -8.81 8.41
C ALA A 30 1.10 -10.26 8.13
N PRO A 31 2.16 -10.76 8.73
CA PRO A 31 2.61 -12.12 8.47
C PRO A 31 1.60 -13.19 8.84
N TRP A 32 0.75 -12.92 9.83
CA TRP A 32 -0.23 -13.89 10.27
C TRP A 32 -1.52 -13.84 9.46
N CYS A 33 -1.63 -12.96 8.54
CA CYS A 33 -2.85 -12.77 7.79
C CYS A 33 -2.89 -13.70 6.60
N GLY A 34 -3.72 -14.71 6.65
CA GLY A 34 -3.84 -15.64 5.53
C GLY A 34 -4.29 -14.98 4.23
N PRO A 35 -5.39 -14.22 4.27
CA PRO A 35 -5.85 -13.56 3.05
C PRO A 35 -4.83 -12.59 2.45
N CYS A 36 -3.97 -12.02 3.27
CA CYS A 36 -2.95 -11.11 2.75
C CYS A 36 -2.01 -11.83 1.80
N LYS A 37 -1.80 -13.11 2.01
CA LYS A 37 -0.91 -13.85 1.15
C LYS A 37 -1.50 -14.05 -0.23
N MET A 38 -2.80 -13.96 -0.34
CA MET A 38 -3.43 -14.12 -1.64
C MET A 38 -3.30 -12.85 -2.46
N VAL A 39 -2.95 -11.74 -1.83
CA VAL A 39 -2.82 -10.48 -2.54
C VAL A 39 -1.45 -10.40 -3.23
N ALA A 40 -0.45 -11.07 -2.71
CA ALA A 40 0.90 -10.98 -3.26
C ALA A 40 0.97 -11.25 -4.75
N PRO A 41 0.38 -12.33 -5.26
CA PRO A 41 0.46 -12.57 -6.70
C PRO A 41 -0.26 -11.49 -7.51
N ILE A 42 -1.31 -10.90 -6.93
CA ILE A 42 -2.04 -9.86 -7.61
C ILE A 42 -1.17 -8.61 -7.71
N LEU A 43 -0.42 -8.29 -6.67
CA LEU A 43 0.47 -7.15 -6.70
C LEU A 43 1.58 -7.36 -7.72
N GLU A 44 2.08 -8.57 -7.83
CA GLU A 44 3.11 -8.85 -8.79
C GLU A 44 2.60 -8.68 -10.20
N GLN A 45 1.36 -9.07 -10.42
CA GLN A 45 0.76 -8.91 -11.72
C GLN A 45 0.58 -7.43 -12.04
N LEU A 46 0.18 -6.64 -11.05
CA LEU A 46 0.00 -5.22 -11.27
C LEU A 46 1.34 -4.54 -11.58
N VAL A 47 2.41 -4.97 -10.93
CA VAL A 47 3.71 -4.43 -11.24
C VAL A 47 4.06 -4.73 -12.69
N GLY A 48 3.75 -5.90 -13.17
CA GLY A 48 4.04 -6.25 -14.54
C GLY A 48 3.24 -5.42 -15.54
N GLU A 49 2.02 -5.07 -15.17
CA GLU A 49 1.18 -4.32 -16.09
C GLU A 49 1.31 -2.82 -15.96
N TYR A 50 1.53 -2.30 -14.77
CA TYR A 50 1.53 -0.88 -14.57
C TYR A 50 2.79 -0.35 -13.91
N GLY A 51 3.86 -1.10 -13.94
CA GLY A 51 5.06 -0.74 -13.23
C GLY A 51 5.64 0.61 -13.56
N ASP A 52 5.36 1.09 -14.75
CA ASP A 52 5.85 2.38 -15.14
C ASP A 52 5.00 3.47 -14.61
N LYS A 53 3.78 3.22 -14.22
CA LYS A 53 2.83 4.21 -13.85
C LYS A 53 2.39 4.15 -12.41
N LEU A 54 2.69 3.09 -11.71
CA LEU A 54 2.19 2.86 -10.39
C LEU A 54 3.26 2.26 -9.53
N THR A 55 3.50 2.83 -8.37
CA THR A 55 4.43 2.26 -7.41
C THR A 55 3.61 1.48 -6.41
N ILE A 56 4.07 0.31 -6.02
CA ILE A 56 3.37 -0.49 -5.03
C ILE A 56 4.21 -0.53 -3.77
N ALA A 57 3.61 -0.20 -2.65
CA ALA A 57 4.27 -0.19 -1.37
C ALA A 57 3.56 -1.11 -0.42
N LYS A 58 4.30 -1.89 0.35
CA LYS A 58 3.72 -2.77 1.34
C LYS A 58 4.14 -2.30 2.71
N ILE A 59 3.23 -2.34 3.67
CA ILE A 59 3.56 -1.95 5.01
C ILE A 59 3.07 -3.02 5.97
N ASN A 60 3.96 -3.53 6.80
CA ASN A 60 3.65 -4.57 7.77
C ASN A 60 3.10 -3.87 9.00
N ILE A 61 1.82 -4.06 9.29
CA ILE A 61 1.17 -3.33 10.36
C ILE A 61 1.58 -3.78 11.75
N ASP A 62 2.21 -4.95 11.87
CA ASP A 62 2.68 -5.37 13.16
C ASP A 62 3.87 -4.52 13.60
N ASP A 63 4.74 -4.21 12.67
CA ASP A 63 5.91 -3.40 12.96
C ASP A 63 5.63 -1.92 12.80
N ASN A 64 4.57 -1.58 12.14
CA ASN A 64 4.28 -0.19 11.79
C ASN A 64 2.83 0.14 12.07
N PRO A 65 2.46 0.24 13.33
CA PRO A 65 1.06 0.45 13.69
C PRO A 65 0.55 1.87 13.53
N GLU A 66 1.42 2.84 13.39
CA GLU A 66 0.98 4.22 13.34
C GLU A 66 0.32 4.60 12.03
N THR A 67 0.85 4.13 10.94
CA THR A 67 0.32 4.47 9.62
C THR A 67 -1.10 3.96 9.43
N PRO A 68 -1.40 2.68 9.72
CA PRO A 68 -2.77 2.24 9.54
C PRO A 68 -3.74 2.99 10.45
N LYS A 69 -3.29 3.37 11.64
CA LYS A 69 -4.14 4.09 12.52
C LYS A 69 -4.40 5.48 11.97
N LYS A 70 -3.41 6.12 11.45
CA LYS A 70 -3.53 7.45 10.91
C LYS A 70 -4.49 7.51 9.75
N TYR A 71 -4.51 6.48 8.91
CA TYR A 71 -5.34 6.50 7.71
C TYR A 71 -6.60 5.65 7.85
N GLY A 72 -6.95 5.29 9.06
CA GLY A 72 -8.23 4.64 9.32
C GLY A 72 -8.35 3.21 8.85
N VAL A 73 -7.25 2.51 8.77
CA VAL A 73 -7.28 1.12 8.33
C VAL A 73 -7.71 0.26 9.49
N ARG A 74 -8.79 -0.49 9.32
CA ARG A 74 -9.31 -1.30 10.38
C ARG A 74 -9.16 -2.75 10.17
N GLY A 75 -8.88 -3.20 9.01
CA GLY A 75 -8.72 -4.63 8.74
C GLY A 75 -7.71 -4.83 7.67
N ILE A 76 -7.23 -6.04 7.48
CA ILE A 76 -6.28 -6.37 6.43
C ILE A 76 -6.73 -7.63 5.73
N PRO A 77 -6.42 -7.78 4.46
CA PRO A 77 -5.63 -6.84 3.68
C PRO A 77 -6.43 -5.59 3.31
N THR A 78 -5.77 -4.49 3.21
CA THR A 78 -6.38 -3.24 2.76
C THR A 78 -5.47 -2.61 1.72
N LEU A 79 -6.04 -2.16 0.64
CA LEU A 79 -5.29 -1.52 -0.43
C LEU A 79 -5.82 -0.09 -0.58
N THR A 80 -4.93 0.87 -0.57
CA THR A 80 -5.30 2.27 -0.68
C THR A 80 -4.41 2.96 -1.71
N VAL A 81 -4.97 3.78 -2.56
CA VAL A 81 -4.18 4.50 -3.55
C VAL A 81 -3.96 5.93 -3.07
N PHE A 82 -2.70 6.35 -3.09
CA PHE A 82 -2.36 7.72 -2.76
C PHE A 82 -1.83 8.39 -4.02
N THR A 83 -2.28 9.58 -4.31
CA THR A 83 -1.80 10.29 -5.51
C THR A 83 -1.31 11.66 -5.11
N VAL A 84 -0.51 12.22 -5.96
CA VAL A 84 0.03 13.52 -5.71
C VAL A 84 -1.04 14.57 -5.67
N SER A 85 -2.03 14.46 -6.51
CA SER A 85 -3.06 15.44 -6.60
C SER A 85 -3.98 15.39 -5.46
N TYR A 86 -4.24 14.21 -4.91
CA TYR A 86 -5.14 14.09 -3.91
C TYR A 86 -4.57 13.32 -2.91
N THR A 87 -4.37 13.77 -1.79
CA THR A 87 -3.69 13.07 -0.79
C THR A 87 -4.54 12.06 -0.15
N HIS A 88 -5.84 12.01 -0.38
CA HIS A 88 -6.49 10.90 0.17
C HIS A 88 -7.51 10.40 -0.65
N LEU A 89 -7.28 10.07 -1.79
CA LEU A 89 -8.20 9.41 -2.62
C LEU A 89 -8.16 8.01 -2.20
N ARG A 90 -9.17 7.44 -1.54
CA ARG A 90 -9.19 6.09 -1.22
C ARG A 90 -9.85 5.40 -2.25
N ALA A 91 -9.34 4.40 -2.74
CA ALA A 91 -9.91 3.60 -3.79
C ALA A 91 -11.09 3.13 -3.27
N HIS A 92 -11.42 2.86 -2.16
CA HIS A 92 -12.46 2.39 -1.81
C HIS A 92 -12.29 1.64 -0.73
N GLU A 93 -12.99 1.59 0.11
CA GLU A 93 -12.81 0.86 1.15
C GLU A 93 -13.10 -0.41 0.95
N THR A 94 -12.58 -1.09 0.21
CA THR A 94 -12.89 -2.42 -0.03
C THR A 94 -12.32 -3.26 0.92
N ALA A 95 -11.76 -2.82 1.89
CA ALA A 95 -11.13 -3.69 2.78
C ALA A 95 -12.03 -4.66 3.34
N CYS A 96 -11.59 -5.79 3.64
CA CYS A 96 -12.32 -6.75 4.20
C CYS A 96 -12.18 -6.59 5.58
N TYR A 97 -13.07 -6.36 6.30
CA TYR A 97 -12.93 -6.20 7.70
C TYR A 97 -13.24 -7.45 8.45
#